data_96cc4b4acae1ab419d19f7d550de6140
#
_entry.id   96cc4b4acae1ab419d19f7d550de6140
#
_cell.length_a   1.000
_cell.length_b   1.000
_cell.length_c   1.000
_cell.angle_alpha   90.00
_cell.angle_beta   90.00
_cell.angle_gamma   90.00
#
_symmetry.space_group_name_H-M   'P 1'
#
loop_
_entity.id
_entity.type
_entity.pdbx_description
1 polymer ?
#
loop_
_entity_poly.entity_id
_entity_poly.type
_entity_poly.pdbx_seq_one_letter_code
_entity_poly.pdbx_strand_id
1 'polypeptide(L)'
;REYWESNDRRIESSKKDLCGIEKPDVCAREMKTGLSEQMSEAMRHTGRSVCYLTPSQMTVWGEVMPVGDRMKLLKDAAREDMLIIEDDYNSEFRYYNRPTPSLQGLSGGRGVVYLGTFSRLLLPSIRMSYMVLPPDLLKRYQERGRFYNQTASKAEQIALCQFIRDGHLESQIRKSKKLYAAKAKCLCDAVRR
;
A
#
# COMPACT_ATOMS: atom_id res chain seq x y z
N ARG A 1 -2.25 24.26 5.97
CA ARG A 1 -1.94 25.14 4.83
C ARG A 1 -0.48 25.00 4.44
N GLU A 2 0.46 25.15 5.38
CA GLU A 2 1.91 24.95 5.16
C GLU A 2 2.28 23.55 4.69
N TYR A 3 1.59 22.50 5.17
CA TYR A 3 1.80 21.11 4.75
C TYR A 3 1.48 20.92 3.25
N TRP A 4 0.42 21.53 2.75
CA TRP A 4 0.04 21.46 1.33
C TRP A 4 0.97 22.29 0.43
N GLU A 5 1.40 23.45 0.86
CA GLU A 5 2.33 24.32 0.11
C GLU A 5 3.75 23.72 0.03
N SER A 6 4.17 22.94 1.02
CA SER A 6 5.43 22.17 0.97
C SER A 6 5.36 20.99 -0.01
N ASN A 7 4.18 20.37 -0.13
CA ASN A 7 3.96 19.27 -1.08
C ASN A 7 3.82 19.75 -2.53
N ASP A 8 3.22 20.91 -2.78
CA ASP A 8 3.14 21.47 -4.15
C ASP A 8 4.52 21.76 -4.74
N ARG A 9 5.47 22.26 -3.95
CA ARG A 9 6.87 22.42 -4.39
C ARG A 9 7.59 21.09 -4.66
N ARG A 10 7.15 19.99 -4.04
CA ARG A 10 7.65 18.62 -4.31
C ARG A 10 7.07 18.02 -5.58
N ILE A 11 5.90 18.48 -6.02
CA ILE A 11 5.22 18.01 -7.23
C ILE A 11 5.97 18.41 -8.51
N GLU A 12 6.68 19.52 -8.53
CA GLU A 12 7.43 20.00 -9.68
C GLU A 12 8.70 19.19 -10.02
N SER A 13 9.08 18.23 -9.16
CA SER A 13 10.41 17.63 -9.24
C SER A 13 10.50 16.14 -9.62
N SER A 14 9.51 15.54 -10.26
CA SER A 14 9.50 14.09 -10.49
C SER A 14 9.49 13.67 -11.96
N LYS A 15 10.57 13.04 -12.47
CA LYS A 15 10.76 12.66 -13.89
C LYS A 15 10.45 11.19 -14.23
N LYS A 16 9.74 10.96 -15.32
CA LYS A 16 9.52 9.76 -16.14
C LYS A 16 9.28 8.40 -15.49
N ASP A 17 8.02 7.99 -15.23
CA ASP A 17 7.70 6.57 -15.16
C ASP A 17 6.39 6.14 -15.83
N LEU A 18 5.36 6.96 -15.92
CA LEU A 18 4.09 6.52 -16.49
C LEU A 18 3.87 6.87 -17.97
N CYS A 19 4.47 7.95 -18.47
CA CYS A 19 4.25 8.41 -19.85
C CYS A 19 5.50 8.95 -20.54
N GLY A 20 6.69 8.68 -20.04
CA GLY A 20 7.91 9.27 -20.59
C GLY A 20 8.02 10.78 -20.32
N ILE A 21 7.25 11.33 -19.39
CA ILE A 21 7.36 12.69 -18.87
C ILE A 21 8.54 12.71 -17.89
N GLU A 22 9.46 13.61 -18.09
CA GLU A 22 10.63 13.70 -17.20
C GLU A 22 10.27 14.18 -15.80
N LYS A 23 10.75 13.46 -14.78
CA LYS A 23 10.58 13.83 -13.36
C LYS A 23 11.56 14.93 -12.98
N PRO A 24 11.19 16.02 -12.32
CA PRO A 24 12.12 17.00 -11.81
C PRO A 24 13.06 16.44 -10.72
N ASP A 25 14.36 16.73 -10.80
CA ASP A 25 15.43 16.06 -10.00
C ASP A 25 15.41 16.28 -8.48
N VAL A 26 14.66 17.24 -7.98
CA VAL A 26 14.80 17.70 -6.58
C VAL A 26 14.13 16.77 -5.57
N CYS A 27 12.99 16.16 -5.90
CA CYS A 27 12.25 15.32 -4.95
C CYS A 27 12.82 13.90 -4.80
N ALA A 28 13.45 13.38 -5.85
CA ALA A 28 14.01 12.02 -5.83
C ALA A 28 15.26 11.88 -4.95
N ARG A 29 16.02 12.97 -4.71
CA ARG A 29 17.20 12.97 -3.83
C ARG A 29 16.84 13.05 -2.36
N GLU A 30 15.86 13.86 -1.98
CA GLU A 30 15.43 13.99 -0.58
C GLU A 30 14.62 12.77 -0.10
N MET A 31 13.83 12.15 -0.97
CA MET A 31 13.13 10.90 -0.62
C MET A 31 14.06 9.68 -0.52
N LYS A 32 15.20 9.65 -1.24
CA LYS A 32 16.11 8.49 -1.22
C LYS A 32 16.87 8.31 0.08
N THR A 33 17.10 9.36 0.85
CA THR A 33 17.87 9.31 2.10
C THR A 33 17.07 9.68 3.35
N GLY A 34 15.91 10.31 3.20
CA GLY A 34 15.25 10.98 4.31
C GLY A 34 14.05 10.25 4.91
N LEU A 35 13.30 9.45 4.14
CA LEU A 35 12.02 8.96 4.67
C LEU A 35 12.22 7.95 5.80
N SER A 36 13.10 6.98 5.65
CA SER A 36 13.38 6.01 6.72
C SER A 36 14.08 6.66 7.91
N GLU A 37 14.94 7.68 7.69
CA GLU A 37 15.60 8.42 8.76
C GLU A 37 14.66 9.39 9.46
N GLN A 38 13.87 10.16 8.73
CA GLN A 38 12.81 11.01 9.28
C GLN A 38 11.75 10.21 10.04
N MET A 39 11.36 9.05 9.54
CA MET A 39 10.48 8.15 10.25
C MET A 39 11.14 7.61 11.52
N SER A 40 12.37 7.13 11.44
CA SER A 40 13.12 6.64 12.62
C SER A 40 13.36 7.74 13.67
N GLU A 41 13.50 8.99 13.26
CA GLU A 41 13.64 10.14 14.15
C GLU A 41 12.30 10.54 14.79
N ALA A 42 11.24 10.62 14.03
CA ALA A 42 9.88 10.85 14.55
C ALA A 42 9.47 9.76 15.56
N MET A 43 9.91 8.53 15.35
CA MET A 43 9.64 7.37 16.20
C MET A 43 10.32 7.45 17.57
N ARG A 44 11.55 7.95 17.62
CA ARG A 44 12.32 8.05 18.88
C ARG A 44 11.68 8.95 19.94
N HIS A 45 10.78 9.83 19.53
CA HIS A 45 10.16 10.81 20.42
C HIS A 45 8.80 10.38 21.03
N THR A 46 8.23 9.23 20.64
CA THR A 46 6.82 8.94 20.96
C THR A 46 6.55 7.69 21.82
N GLY A 47 7.57 6.98 22.31
CA GLY A 47 7.35 5.71 23.03
C GLY A 47 6.84 4.61 22.08
N ARG A 48 5.97 3.68 22.53
CA ARG A 48 5.39 2.66 21.64
C ARG A 48 4.65 3.32 20.49
N SER A 49 5.26 3.33 19.32
CA SER A 49 4.79 4.06 18.15
C SER A 49 4.01 3.14 17.22
N VAL A 50 2.97 3.68 16.62
CA VAL A 50 2.26 3.05 15.49
C VAL A 50 2.57 3.88 14.25
N CYS A 51 3.11 3.24 13.22
CA CYS A 51 3.38 3.87 11.94
C CYS A 51 2.37 3.39 10.90
N TYR A 52 1.57 4.31 10.33
CA TYR A 52 0.67 4.02 9.22
C TYR A 52 1.30 4.50 7.92
N LEU A 53 1.32 3.62 6.90
CA LEU A 53 1.89 3.95 5.59
C LEU A 53 1.30 3.13 4.45
N THR A 54 1.46 3.66 3.23
CA THR A 54 1.02 3.06 1.97
C THR A 54 2.22 2.78 1.07
N PRO A 55 3.06 1.76 1.36
CA PRO A 55 4.35 1.59 0.68
C PRO A 55 4.23 1.23 -0.80
N SER A 56 3.06 0.80 -1.22
CA SER A 56 2.75 0.48 -2.61
C SER A 56 2.34 1.69 -3.43
N GLN A 57 1.99 2.81 -2.79
CA GLN A 57 1.62 4.07 -3.42
C GLN A 57 1.90 5.23 -2.47
N MET A 58 3.16 5.65 -2.36
CA MET A 58 3.60 6.68 -1.42
C MET A 58 3.16 8.09 -1.83
N THR A 59 2.98 8.32 -3.11
CA THR A 59 2.58 9.63 -3.66
C THR A 59 1.42 9.50 -4.63
N VAL A 60 0.81 10.63 -4.97
CA VAL A 60 -0.25 10.71 -6.00
C VAL A 60 0.23 10.22 -7.38
N TRP A 61 1.54 10.23 -7.63
CA TRP A 61 2.18 9.76 -8.86
C TRP A 61 2.44 8.25 -8.89
N GLY A 62 2.08 7.52 -7.84
CA GLY A 62 2.23 6.07 -7.76
C GLY A 62 3.65 5.61 -7.43
N GLU A 63 4.45 6.43 -6.76
CA GLU A 63 5.76 6.01 -6.29
C GLU A 63 5.66 4.88 -5.28
N VAL A 64 6.62 3.97 -5.36
CA VAL A 64 6.65 2.75 -4.57
C VAL A 64 7.89 2.75 -3.71
N MET A 65 7.75 2.41 -2.44
CA MET A 65 8.88 2.24 -1.52
C MET A 65 9.78 1.10 -2.01
N PRO A 66 11.07 1.37 -2.29
CA PRO A 66 12.03 0.35 -2.70
C PRO A 66 12.19 -0.76 -1.65
N VAL A 67 12.54 -1.97 -2.09
CA VAL A 67 12.73 -3.12 -1.18
C VAL A 67 13.79 -2.84 -0.11
N GLY A 68 14.89 -2.15 -0.49
CA GLY A 68 15.94 -1.76 0.46
C GLY A 68 15.41 -0.90 1.61
N ASP A 69 14.56 0.08 1.28
CA ASP A 69 13.96 0.98 2.27
C ASP A 69 12.94 0.24 3.13
N ARG A 70 12.17 -0.72 2.55
CA ARG A 70 11.26 -1.60 3.31
C ARG A 70 12.03 -2.42 4.35
N MET A 71 13.15 -3.01 3.94
CA MET A 71 14.00 -3.81 4.85
C MET A 71 14.65 -2.97 5.95
N LYS A 72 15.09 -1.73 5.63
CA LYS A 72 15.61 -0.80 6.62
C LYS A 72 14.55 -0.39 7.62
N LEU A 73 13.36 -0.01 7.14
CA LEU A 73 12.22 0.36 7.97
C LEU A 73 11.82 -0.78 8.92
N LEU A 74 11.76 -2.03 8.43
CA LEU A 74 11.42 -3.19 9.27
C LEU A 74 12.46 -3.43 10.36
N LYS A 75 13.75 -3.24 10.08
CA LYS A 75 14.80 -3.36 11.09
C LYS A 75 14.68 -2.26 12.15
N ASP A 76 14.45 -1.02 11.73
CA ASP A 76 14.30 0.11 12.64
C ASP A 76 13.04 -0.05 13.50
N ALA A 77 11.92 -0.48 12.90
CA ALA A 77 10.68 -0.77 13.61
C ALA A 77 10.84 -1.87 14.67
N ALA A 78 11.57 -2.94 14.33
CA ALA A 78 11.82 -4.03 15.27
C ALA A 78 12.72 -3.59 16.44
N ARG A 79 13.67 -2.68 16.20
CA ARG A 79 14.55 -2.14 17.25
C ARG A 79 13.80 -1.24 18.23
N GLU A 80 12.85 -0.46 17.74
CA GLU A 80 12.08 0.52 18.52
C GLU A 80 10.73 -0.05 19.03
N ASP A 81 10.50 -1.36 18.96
CA ASP A 81 9.22 -2.02 19.33
C ASP A 81 7.98 -1.35 18.72
N MET A 82 8.07 -0.99 17.45
CA MET A 82 7.05 -0.26 16.73
C MET A 82 6.14 -1.17 15.93
N LEU A 83 4.85 -0.86 15.93
CA LEU A 83 3.85 -1.50 15.08
C LEU A 83 3.70 -0.73 13.76
N ILE A 84 3.83 -1.41 12.64
CA ILE A 84 3.54 -0.86 11.32
C ILE A 84 2.13 -1.27 10.90
N ILE A 85 1.36 -0.32 10.37
CA ILE A 85 0.11 -0.57 9.65
C ILE A 85 0.38 -0.27 8.18
N GLU A 86 0.46 -1.33 7.38
CA GLU A 86 0.61 -1.27 5.93
C GLU A 86 -0.76 -1.26 5.26
N ASP A 87 -1.16 -0.16 4.64
CA ASP A 87 -2.39 -0.08 3.85
C ASP A 87 -2.05 -0.27 2.37
N ASP A 88 -2.48 -1.41 1.83
CA ASP A 88 -2.23 -1.80 0.45
C ASP A 88 -3.54 -1.91 -0.32
N TYR A 89 -3.94 -0.82 -0.94
CA TYR A 89 -5.20 -0.73 -1.65
C TYR A 89 -5.06 -0.81 -3.18
N ASN A 90 -3.85 -0.91 -3.74
CA ASN A 90 -3.63 -0.79 -5.18
C ASN A 90 -2.41 -1.56 -5.73
N SER A 91 -1.76 -2.42 -4.96
CA SER A 91 -0.54 -3.12 -5.39
C SER A 91 -0.77 -4.08 -6.55
N GLU A 92 -1.97 -4.60 -6.71
CA GLU A 92 -2.32 -5.51 -7.78
C GLU A 92 -2.34 -4.82 -9.15
N PHE A 93 -2.60 -3.51 -9.22
CA PHE A 93 -2.73 -2.77 -10.49
C PHE A 93 -1.46 -2.03 -10.90
N ARG A 94 -0.31 -2.71 -10.79
CA ARG A 94 0.95 -2.18 -11.34
C ARG A 94 1.10 -2.59 -12.80
N TYR A 95 1.27 -1.61 -13.67
CA TYR A 95 1.30 -1.82 -15.12
C TYR A 95 2.70 -1.96 -15.67
N TYR A 96 3.71 -1.36 -15.05
CA TYR A 96 5.05 -1.20 -15.61
C TYR A 96 6.19 -1.78 -14.76
N ASN A 97 5.96 -2.10 -13.49
CA ASN A 97 7.00 -2.57 -12.57
C ASN A 97 6.73 -3.98 -12.06
N ARG A 98 7.79 -4.68 -11.65
CA ARG A 98 7.67 -5.98 -10.99
C ARG A 98 6.94 -5.81 -9.65
N PRO A 99 6.14 -6.80 -9.23
CA PRO A 99 5.54 -6.80 -7.91
C PRO A 99 6.62 -6.64 -6.83
N THR A 100 6.40 -5.72 -5.91
CA THR A 100 7.27 -5.54 -4.74
C THR A 100 6.61 -6.25 -3.56
N PRO A 101 7.32 -7.11 -2.83
CA PRO A 101 6.75 -7.81 -1.69
C PRO A 101 6.32 -6.81 -0.61
N SER A 102 5.18 -7.08 0.04
CA SER A 102 4.66 -6.26 1.14
C SER A 102 5.62 -6.24 2.34
N LEU A 103 5.51 -5.23 3.20
CA LEU A 103 6.22 -5.20 4.48
C LEU A 103 5.82 -6.40 5.34
N GLN A 104 4.53 -6.73 5.36
CA GLN A 104 4.01 -7.90 6.08
C GLN A 104 4.66 -9.20 5.58
N GLY A 105 4.79 -9.39 4.26
CA GLY A 105 5.46 -10.56 3.69
C GLY A 105 6.96 -10.58 4.00
N LEU A 106 7.64 -9.44 3.94
CA LEU A 106 9.07 -9.31 4.25
C LEU A 106 9.37 -9.50 5.74
N SER A 107 8.46 -9.12 6.63
CA SER A 107 8.61 -9.28 8.09
C SER A 107 8.33 -10.70 8.57
N GLY A 108 7.85 -11.58 7.71
CA GLY A 108 7.35 -12.90 8.12
C GLY A 108 6.11 -12.80 9.02
N GLY A 109 5.31 -11.75 8.88
CA GLY A 109 4.08 -11.53 9.63
C GLY A 109 4.27 -10.96 11.03
N ARG A 110 5.46 -10.46 11.39
CA ARG A 110 5.75 -9.90 12.71
C ARG A 110 5.78 -8.38 12.67
N GLY A 111 5.14 -7.72 13.65
CA GLY A 111 5.19 -6.27 13.83
C GLY A 111 4.51 -5.46 12.72
N VAL A 112 3.81 -6.11 11.78
CA VAL A 112 3.12 -5.46 10.67
C VAL A 112 1.68 -5.93 10.59
N VAL A 113 0.74 -5.00 10.69
CA VAL A 113 -0.67 -5.20 10.32
C VAL A 113 -0.82 -4.85 8.86
N TYR A 114 -1.32 -5.77 8.04
CA TYR A 114 -1.59 -5.53 6.64
C TYR A 114 -3.08 -5.30 6.42
N LEU A 115 -3.42 -4.24 5.71
CA LEU A 115 -4.78 -3.91 5.31
C LEU A 115 -4.92 -4.03 3.80
N GLY A 116 -5.94 -4.75 3.36
CA GLY A 116 -6.28 -4.90 1.95
C GLY A 116 -7.76 -4.71 1.69
N THR A 117 -8.13 -4.42 0.45
CA THR A 117 -9.52 -4.18 0.06
C THR A 117 -9.90 -4.88 -1.24
N PHE A 118 -11.11 -5.43 -1.29
CA PHE A 118 -11.70 -5.99 -2.51
C PHE A 118 -12.46 -4.94 -3.35
N SER A 119 -12.73 -3.77 -2.78
CA SER A 119 -13.51 -2.72 -3.45
C SER A 119 -12.87 -2.19 -4.73
N ARG A 120 -11.55 -2.24 -4.83
CA ARG A 120 -10.82 -1.87 -6.05
C ARG A 120 -10.56 -3.04 -6.98
N LEU A 121 -10.39 -4.23 -6.42
CA LEU A 121 -10.10 -5.44 -7.18
C LEU A 121 -11.30 -5.94 -7.97
N LEU A 122 -12.49 -5.82 -7.39
CA LEU A 122 -13.73 -6.34 -7.94
C LEU A 122 -14.69 -5.20 -8.30
N LEU A 123 -15.51 -4.80 -7.34
CA LEU A 123 -16.54 -3.78 -7.53
C LEU A 123 -16.53 -2.81 -6.34
N PRO A 124 -16.69 -1.50 -6.57
CA PRO A 124 -16.78 -0.52 -5.48
C PRO A 124 -17.94 -0.76 -4.51
N SER A 125 -19.01 -1.42 -4.98
CA SER A 125 -20.17 -1.79 -4.16
C SER A 125 -19.88 -2.92 -3.17
N ILE A 126 -18.88 -3.77 -3.43
CA ILE A 126 -18.38 -4.73 -2.46
C ILE A 126 -17.60 -3.98 -1.39
N ARG A 127 -18.25 -3.65 -0.30
CA ARG A 127 -17.68 -2.90 0.82
C ARG A 127 -16.93 -3.81 1.78
N MET A 128 -16.04 -4.66 1.25
CA MET A 128 -15.22 -5.58 2.03
C MET A 128 -13.75 -5.23 1.97
N SER A 129 -13.15 -5.20 3.14
CA SER A 129 -11.71 -5.13 3.36
C SER A 129 -11.29 -6.27 4.31
N TYR A 130 -10.02 -6.53 4.35
CA TYR A 130 -9.45 -7.55 5.24
C TYR A 130 -8.19 -7.03 5.89
N MET A 131 -7.84 -7.62 7.03
CA MET A 131 -6.58 -7.37 7.69
C MET A 131 -5.87 -8.67 8.02
N VAL A 132 -4.55 -8.65 7.91
CA VAL A 132 -3.68 -9.71 8.36
C VAL A 132 -2.96 -9.20 9.61
N LEU A 133 -3.24 -9.85 10.73
CA LEU A 133 -2.72 -9.45 12.04
C LEU A 133 -1.47 -10.27 12.40
N PRO A 134 -0.46 -9.63 13.01
CA PRO A 134 0.60 -10.36 13.71
C PRO A 134 0.02 -11.31 14.77
N PRO A 135 0.68 -12.46 15.06
CA PRO A 135 0.16 -13.45 16.00
C PRO A 135 -0.26 -12.91 17.36
N ASP A 136 0.53 -11.96 17.90
CA ASP A 136 0.25 -11.35 19.21
C ASP A 136 -1.03 -10.50 19.20
N LEU A 137 -1.25 -9.75 18.13
CA LEU A 137 -2.47 -8.97 17.96
C LEU A 137 -3.65 -9.84 17.60
N LEU A 138 -3.45 -10.93 16.85
CA LEU A 138 -4.50 -11.87 16.50
C LEU A 138 -5.11 -12.49 17.77
N LYS A 139 -4.28 -12.91 18.72
CA LYS A 139 -4.75 -13.45 20.00
C LYS A 139 -5.63 -12.44 20.75
N ARG A 140 -5.16 -11.22 20.90
CA ARG A 140 -5.92 -10.14 21.55
C ARG A 140 -7.22 -9.80 20.80
N TYR A 141 -7.17 -9.81 19.47
CA TYR A 141 -8.35 -9.59 18.65
C TYR A 141 -9.39 -10.70 18.83
N GLN A 142 -8.99 -11.96 18.87
CA GLN A 142 -9.89 -13.10 19.11
C GLN A 142 -10.58 -13.03 20.50
N GLU A 143 -9.86 -12.58 21.51
CA GLU A 143 -10.42 -12.39 22.85
C GLU A 143 -11.47 -11.27 22.93
N ARG A 144 -11.24 -10.17 22.21
CA ARG A 144 -12.08 -8.97 22.27
C ARG A 144 -13.06 -8.84 21.11
N GLY A 145 -12.72 -9.37 19.93
CA GLY A 145 -13.48 -9.22 18.69
C GLY A 145 -14.89 -9.81 18.75
N ARG A 146 -15.11 -10.80 19.63
CA ARG A 146 -16.44 -11.38 19.86
C ARG A 146 -17.48 -10.40 20.40
N PHE A 147 -17.05 -9.28 20.93
CA PHE A 147 -17.95 -8.23 21.42
C PHE A 147 -18.36 -7.22 20.35
N TYR A 148 -17.79 -7.32 19.15
CA TYR A 148 -18.07 -6.44 18.04
C TYR A 148 -18.85 -7.17 16.95
N ASN A 149 -19.87 -6.52 16.41
CA ASN A 149 -20.62 -7.05 15.28
C ASN A 149 -19.76 -7.00 14.01
N GLN A 150 -19.83 -8.08 13.23
CA GLN A 150 -19.25 -8.12 11.90
C GLN A 150 -20.03 -7.18 10.96
N THR A 151 -19.33 -6.24 10.34
CA THR A 151 -19.94 -5.24 9.42
C THR A 151 -20.04 -5.75 8.00
N ALA A 152 -19.21 -6.72 7.59
CA ALA A 152 -19.30 -7.32 6.26
C ALA A 152 -20.39 -8.40 6.21
N SER A 153 -21.21 -8.39 5.16
CA SER A 153 -22.29 -9.36 4.95
C SER A 153 -21.75 -10.79 4.85
N LYS A 154 -22.32 -11.73 5.62
CA LYS A 154 -21.95 -13.14 5.56
C LYS A 154 -22.18 -13.77 4.19
N ALA A 155 -23.27 -13.39 3.51
CA ALA A 155 -23.57 -13.90 2.17
C ALA A 155 -22.50 -13.47 1.15
N GLU A 156 -22.07 -12.21 1.21
CA GLU A 156 -21.00 -11.69 0.36
C GLU A 156 -19.65 -12.33 0.69
N GLN A 157 -19.35 -12.59 1.96
CA GLN A 157 -18.13 -13.30 2.36
C GLN A 157 -18.10 -14.73 1.80
N ILE A 158 -19.23 -15.46 1.85
CA ILE A 158 -19.35 -16.80 1.29
C ILE A 158 -19.16 -16.78 -0.22
N ALA A 159 -19.84 -15.87 -0.92
CA ALA A 159 -19.73 -15.72 -2.38
C ALA A 159 -18.29 -15.38 -2.78
N LEU A 160 -17.65 -14.46 -2.08
CA LEU A 160 -16.25 -14.09 -2.31
C LEU A 160 -15.30 -15.27 -2.05
N CYS A 161 -15.54 -16.05 -1.01
CA CYS A 161 -14.75 -17.22 -0.71
C CYS A 161 -14.80 -18.26 -1.83
N GLN A 162 -16.00 -18.53 -2.40
CA GLN A 162 -16.14 -19.40 -3.56
C GLN A 162 -15.46 -18.82 -4.79
N PHE A 163 -15.65 -17.54 -5.06
CA PHE A 163 -15.04 -16.84 -6.19
C PHE A 163 -13.51 -16.92 -6.16
N ILE A 164 -12.90 -16.83 -4.98
CA ILE A 164 -11.45 -17.02 -4.79
C ILE A 164 -11.06 -18.47 -5.01
N ARG A 165 -11.75 -19.42 -4.38
CA ARG A 165 -11.44 -20.86 -4.49
C ARG A 165 -11.50 -21.39 -5.91
N ASP A 166 -12.45 -20.89 -6.70
CA ASP A 166 -12.62 -21.28 -8.10
C ASP A 166 -11.61 -20.58 -9.06
N GLY A 167 -10.67 -19.78 -8.53
CA GLY A 167 -9.64 -19.08 -9.31
C GLY A 167 -10.15 -17.90 -10.12
N HIS A 168 -11.39 -17.46 -9.85
CA HIS A 168 -11.99 -16.35 -10.58
C HIS A 168 -11.35 -15.00 -10.23
N LEU A 169 -10.87 -14.84 -9.00
CA LEU A 169 -10.22 -13.61 -8.55
C LEU A 169 -8.95 -13.32 -9.36
N GLU A 170 -8.07 -14.30 -9.52
CA GLU A 170 -6.83 -14.14 -10.30
C GLU A 170 -7.13 -13.87 -11.77
N SER A 171 -8.16 -14.53 -12.31
CA SER A 171 -8.61 -14.30 -13.67
C SER A 171 -9.12 -12.87 -13.86
N GLN A 172 -9.91 -12.38 -12.91
CA GLN A 172 -10.41 -11.00 -12.89
C GLN A 172 -9.29 -9.97 -12.79
N ILE A 173 -8.33 -10.18 -11.89
CA ILE A 173 -7.15 -9.31 -11.75
C ILE A 173 -6.38 -9.24 -13.07
N ARG A 174 -6.12 -10.36 -13.73
CA ARG A 174 -5.42 -10.39 -15.02
C ARG A 174 -6.16 -9.61 -16.11
N LYS A 175 -7.49 -9.79 -16.21
CA LYS A 175 -8.34 -9.06 -17.16
C LYS A 175 -8.32 -7.55 -16.88
N SER A 176 -8.48 -7.16 -15.62
CA SER A 176 -8.47 -5.77 -15.20
C SER A 176 -7.11 -5.09 -15.46
N LYS A 177 -6.00 -5.75 -15.15
CA LYS A 177 -4.65 -5.27 -15.48
C LYS A 177 -4.50 -4.97 -16.97
N LYS A 178 -4.89 -5.90 -17.84
CA LYS A 178 -4.82 -5.72 -19.30
C LYS A 178 -5.66 -4.52 -19.77
N LEU A 179 -6.88 -4.41 -19.25
CA LEU A 179 -7.80 -3.33 -19.59
C LEU A 179 -7.26 -1.96 -19.15
N TYR A 180 -6.82 -1.85 -17.89
CA TYR A 180 -6.30 -0.60 -17.36
C TYR A 180 -4.97 -0.19 -17.99
N ALA A 181 -4.09 -1.14 -18.31
CA ALA A 181 -2.86 -0.84 -19.05
C ALA A 181 -3.17 -0.24 -20.44
N ALA A 182 -4.15 -0.78 -21.15
CA ALA A 182 -4.59 -0.23 -22.44
C ALA A 182 -5.19 1.18 -22.30
N LYS A 183 -6.03 1.39 -21.26
CA LYS A 183 -6.61 2.72 -20.96
C LYS A 183 -5.54 3.75 -20.57
N ALA A 184 -4.57 3.35 -19.74
CA ALA A 184 -3.46 4.20 -19.35
C ALA A 184 -2.64 4.64 -20.58
N LYS A 185 -2.32 3.70 -21.47
CA LYS A 185 -1.65 4.02 -22.74
C LYS A 185 -2.44 5.01 -23.58
N CYS A 186 -3.74 4.76 -23.78
CA CYS A 186 -4.60 5.65 -24.54
C CYS A 186 -4.64 7.06 -23.95
N LEU A 187 -4.73 7.18 -22.63
CA LEU A 187 -4.69 8.48 -21.94
C LEU A 187 -3.34 9.19 -22.13
N CYS A 188 -2.23 8.46 -21.97
CA CYS A 188 -0.90 9.02 -22.19
C CYS A 188 -0.72 9.50 -23.63
N ASP A 189 -1.19 8.76 -24.61
CA ASP A 189 -1.11 9.15 -26.03
C ASP A 189 -1.98 10.38 -26.33
N ALA A 190 -3.12 10.52 -25.65
CA ALA A 190 -3.99 11.70 -25.79
C ALA A 190 -3.40 12.97 -25.16
N VAL A 191 -2.72 12.85 -24.01
CA VAL A 191 -2.08 13.99 -23.33
C VAL A 191 -0.82 14.47 -24.06
N ARG A 192 -0.17 13.62 -24.85
CA ARG A 192 1.02 13.96 -25.62
C ARG A 192 0.74 14.66 -26.95
N ARG A 193 -0.51 14.69 -27.38
CA ARG A 193 -0.95 15.41 -28.58
C ARG A 193 -1.28 16.87 -28.27
#